data_12cbdf00d0835138c7ca2194ffa7e9a8
#
_entry.id   12cbdf00d0835138c7ca2194ffa7e9a8
#
_cell.length_a   1.000
_cell.length_b   1.000
_cell.length_c   1.000
_cell.angle_alpha   90.00
_cell.angle_beta   90.00
_cell.angle_gamma   90.00
#
_symmetry.space_group_name_H-M   'P 1'
#
loop_
_entity.id
_entity.type
_entity.pdbx_description
1 polymer ?
#
loop_
_entity_poly.entity_id
_entity_poly.type
_entity_poly.pdbx_seq_one_letter_code
_entity_poly.pdbx_strand_id
1 'polypeptide(L)'
;MTEMNDRRLPVGIQSFEKIRKEGYLYVDKTDMIWKLAHSNKTYHYLSRPRRFGKSILVDTLQAYFEGKRELFEGLKVMELEKEWTCYPVIRLDMSCGGATPEELNSYLDDAFYKYEQKYEVAVRPEASLAVRFQNIIETMFQKTGKQAVILIDEYDSPLQHSWKTPQHDACTAIYKSVFAVLKKEDEHERFVFITGITKFTQISLFSVLNNLSNISFDAPYATICGISKQEAADNFIPEIEAMGEENGWTPEETLKQLTAFYDGYHFCSDNMVDIFNPFSLINALEDRKLRNYWASSGATSLLPKFVDNMEMKMEYFDHCFIEGDTLETSDVVNGGAELFLYQSGYLTIKGYDDGVYILGFPNFEVRKALYRVVVPALTMKSNSEVVSAQSFLRKMMQDGNTAEAKKALKALIADVPYSNKKMASMDMEERYRLIMSTIFRALGFRVEVERMLATGRIDMIVEVPSIIYVLELKLSNNGGISAAESQIKEKSYTEPFKADKRKVIALAVELDEKGKGLIDWKEVDESL
;
A
#
# COMPACT_ATOMS: atom_id res chain seq x y z
N MET A 1 -36.03 17.27 -15.67
CA MET A 1 -34.66 17.26 -16.22
C MET A 1 -33.89 18.25 -15.36
N THR A 2 -33.39 17.78 -14.23
CA THR A 2 -32.49 18.54 -13.35
C THR A 2 -31.18 18.69 -14.08
N GLU A 3 -30.66 19.91 -14.19
CA GLU A 3 -29.35 20.19 -14.73
C GLU A 3 -28.34 19.23 -14.09
N MET A 4 -27.84 18.27 -14.86
CA MET A 4 -26.62 17.55 -14.50
C MET A 4 -25.53 18.62 -14.43
N ASN A 5 -25.27 19.08 -13.21
CA ASN A 5 -24.18 19.97 -12.89
C ASN A 5 -22.94 19.34 -13.50
N ASP A 6 -22.17 20.13 -14.26
CA ASP A 6 -20.97 19.74 -15.01
C ASP A 6 -19.80 19.44 -14.02
N ARG A 7 -20.14 18.65 -12.98
CA ARG A 7 -19.27 18.31 -11.86
C ARG A 7 -18.26 17.28 -12.32
N ARG A 8 -16.99 17.63 -12.24
CA ARG A 8 -15.88 16.80 -12.74
C ARG A 8 -15.12 16.14 -11.60
N LEU A 9 -14.85 14.86 -11.74
CA LEU A 9 -13.98 14.13 -10.82
C LEU A 9 -12.49 14.43 -11.14
N PRO A 10 -11.63 14.66 -10.14
CA PRO A 10 -10.23 15.03 -10.35
C PRO A 10 -9.34 13.80 -10.65
N VAL A 11 -9.70 13.00 -11.65
CA VAL A 11 -8.94 11.81 -12.03
C VAL A 11 -7.53 12.19 -12.47
N GLY A 12 -6.52 11.77 -11.70
CA GLY A 12 -5.10 12.00 -12.00
C GLY A 12 -4.63 13.45 -11.84
N ILE A 13 -5.46 14.36 -11.31
CA ILE A 13 -5.10 15.75 -11.08
C ILE A 13 -4.43 15.91 -9.72
N GLN A 14 -3.24 16.50 -9.69
CA GLN A 14 -2.44 16.75 -8.48
C GLN A 14 -2.34 18.25 -8.13
N SER A 15 -2.81 19.14 -9.00
CA SER A 15 -2.77 20.58 -8.76
C SER A 15 -4.04 21.07 -8.08
N PHE A 16 -3.91 21.58 -6.86
CA PHE A 16 -4.99 22.21 -6.11
C PHE A 16 -5.54 23.44 -6.85
N GLU A 17 -4.66 24.26 -7.40
CA GLU A 17 -5.05 25.43 -8.17
C GLU A 17 -5.93 25.06 -9.38
N LYS A 18 -5.54 23.99 -10.13
CA LYS A 18 -6.33 23.49 -11.25
C LYS A 18 -7.69 22.97 -10.79
N ILE A 19 -7.72 22.17 -9.70
CA ILE A 19 -8.96 21.64 -9.14
C ILE A 19 -9.93 22.78 -8.81
N ARG A 20 -9.44 23.83 -8.13
CA ARG A 20 -10.28 24.96 -7.71
C ARG A 20 -10.73 25.84 -8.86
N LYS A 21 -9.85 26.16 -9.82
CA LYS A 21 -10.16 27.05 -10.95
C LYS A 21 -11.06 26.40 -11.99
N GLU A 22 -10.95 25.09 -12.21
CA GLU A 22 -11.73 24.36 -13.21
C GLU A 22 -12.98 23.67 -12.64
N GLY A 23 -13.28 23.87 -11.35
CA GLY A 23 -14.51 23.38 -10.71
C GLY A 23 -14.55 21.86 -10.49
N TYR A 24 -13.40 21.20 -10.36
CA TYR A 24 -13.36 19.80 -9.96
C TYR A 24 -13.76 19.61 -8.49
N LEU A 25 -14.26 18.43 -8.19
CA LEU A 25 -14.54 18.06 -6.81
C LEU A 25 -13.26 18.07 -5.96
N TYR A 26 -13.34 18.73 -4.81
CA TYR A 26 -12.30 18.73 -3.80
C TYR A 26 -12.88 18.27 -2.45
N VAL A 27 -12.37 17.16 -1.91
CA VAL A 27 -12.72 16.73 -0.55
C VAL A 27 -11.93 17.59 0.43
N ASP A 28 -12.63 18.43 1.17
CA ASP A 28 -12.04 19.49 1.98
C ASP A 28 -11.36 18.98 3.25
N LYS A 29 -10.04 19.12 3.30
CA LYS A 29 -9.13 18.83 4.43
C LYS A 29 -8.48 20.08 5.01
N THR A 30 -8.94 21.25 4.62
CA THR A 30 -8.23 22.51 4.90
C THR A 30 -8.24 22.91 6.38
N ASP A 31 -9.17 22.39 7.18
CA ASP A 31 -9.14 22.53 8.64
C ASP A 31 -7.92 21.83 9.28
N MET A 32 -7.53 20.67 8.74
CA MET A 32 -6.32 19.98 9.18
C MET A 32 -5.05 20.69 8.71
N ILE A 33 -5.06 21.27 7.50
CA ILE A 33 -3.97 22.11 6.99
C ILE A 33 -3.74 23.32 7.92
N TRP A 34 -4.82 24.00 8.30
CA TRP A 34 -4.74 25.12 9.23
C TRP A 34 -4.17 24.70 10.60
N LYS A 35 -4.66 23.57 11.18
CA LYS A 35 -4.13 23.02 12.43
C LYS A 35 -2.64 22.70 12.34
N LEU A 36 -2.22 22.11 11.21
CA LEU A 36 -0.82 21.76 10.96
C LEU A 36 0.07 23.01 10.87
N ALA A 37 -0.36 24.02 10.11
CA ALA A 37 0.33 25.30 9.93
C ALA A 37 0.44 26.13 11.23
N HIS A 38 -0.49 25.92 12.17
CA HIS A 38 -0.52 26.61 13.48
C HIS A 38 -0.04 25.71 14.63
N SER A 39 0.55 24.56 14.32
CA SER A 39 1.17 23.74 15.37
C SER A 39 2.41 24.42 15.98
N ASN A 40 2.77 24.04 17.20
CA ASN A 40 3.98 24.54 17.85
C ASN A 40 5.28 23.88 17.33
N LYS A 41 5.20 23.12 16.23
CA LYS A 41 6.32 22.39 15.63
C LYS A 41 6.62 22.97 14.25
N THR A 42 7.89 23.10 13.93
CA THR A 42 8.34 23.59 12.62
C THR A 42 8.46 22.46 11.60
N TYR A 43 8.91 21.27 12.02
CA TYR A 43 9.25 20.17 11.14
C TYR A 43 8.23 19.05 11.23
N HIS A 44 7.64 18.69 10.09
CA HIS A 44 6.61 17.65 9.99
C HIS A 44 6.97 16.60 8.95
N TYR A 45 6.74 15.35 9.29
CA TYR A 45 6.88 14.22 8.38
C TYR A 45 5.57 13.46 8.26
N LEU A 46 5.14 13.18 7.02
CA LEU A 46 3.97 12.37 6.72
C LEU A 46 4.31 11.25 5.75
N SER A 47 4.16 10.02 6.18
CA SER A 47 4.19 8.85 5.31
C SER A 47 2.77 8.38 5.01
N ARG A 48 2.48 8.13 3.73
CA ARG A 48 1.26 7.48 3.25
C ARG A 48 1.59 6.64 2.01
N PRO A 49 0.88 5.55 1.75
CA PRO A 49 1.07 4.77 0.54
C PRO A 49 0.92 5.61 -0.73
N ARG A 50 1.33 5.06 -1.87
CA ARG A 50 1.12 5.70 -3.18
C ARG A 50 -0.38 5.94 -3.43
N ARG A 51 -0.69 7.05 -4.12
CA ARG A 51 -2.05 7.41 -4.56
C ARG A 51 -3.01 7.81 -3.42
N PHE A 52 -2.49 8.19 -2.25
CA PHE A 52 -3.30 8.69 -1.12
C PHE A 52 -3.51 10.20 -1.10
N GLY A 53 -3.03 10.94 -2.10
CA GLY A 53 -3.23 12.38 -2.16
C GLY A 53 -2.15 13.21 -1.45
N LYS A 54 -0.94 12.67 -1.24
CA LYS A 54 0.19 13.43 -0.65
C LYS A 54 0.55 14.67 -1.46
N SER A 55 0.69 14.52 -2.78
CA SER A 55 1.09 15.63 -3.66
C SER A 55 0.04 16.73 -3.72
N ILE A 56 -1.27 16.40 -3.67
CA ILE A 56 -2.33 17.40 -3.57
C ILE A 56 -2.31 18.12 -2.22
N LEU A 57 -1.98 17.43 -1.13
CA LEU A 57 -1.78 18.04 0.18
C LEU A 57 -0.61 19.04 0.15
N VAL A 58 0.53 18.66 -0.45
CA VAL A 58 1.70 19.54 -0.61
C VAL A 58 1.35 20.76 -1.47
N ASP A 59 0.59 20.59 -2.55
CA ASP A 59 0.15 21.68 -3.43
C ASP A 59 -0.83 22.63 -2.70
N THR A 60 -1.72 22.07 -1.86
CA THR A 60 -2.63 22.88 -1.04
C THR A 60 -1.87 23.65 0.05
N LEU A 61 -0.87 23.02 0.71
CA LEU A 61 0.02 23.70 1.67
C LEU A 61 0.79 24.84 0.98
N GLN A 62 1.30 24.63 -0.23
CA GLN A 62 1.97 25.66 -1.01
C GLN A 62 1.04 26.85 -1.26
N ALA A 63 -0.16 26.59 -1.78
CA ALA A 63 -1.14 27.63 -2.06
C ALA A 63 -1.54 28.41 -0.78
N TYR A 64 -1.68 27.70 0.35
CA TYR A 64 -2.00 28.28 1.65
C TYR A 64 -0.89 29.25 2.11
N PHE A 65 0.37 28.79 2.12
CA PHE A 65 1.49 29.63 2.55
C PHE A 65 1.88 30.72 1.54
N GLU A 66 1.57 30.56 0.26
CA GLU A 66 1.68 31.62 -0.74
C GLU A 66 0.57 32.68 -0.61
N GLY A 67 -0.40 32.50 0.31
CA GLY A 67 -1.47 33.46 0.57
C GLY A 67 -2.53 33.53 -0.54
N LYS A 68 -2.69 32.48 -1.36
CA LYS A 68 -3.66 32.41 -2.48
C LYS A 68 -5.09 32.20 -1.98
N ARG A 69 -5.58 33.14 -1.18
CA ARG A 69 -6.88 33.08 -0.51
C ARG A 69 -8.04 32.71 -1.44
N GLU A 70 -8.03 33.21 -2.67
CA GLU A 70 -9.07 33.02 -3.66
C GLU A 70 -9.30 31.53 -4.02
N LEU A 71 -8.28 30.69 -3.88
CA LEU A 71 -8.40 29.25 -4.11
C LEU A 71 -9.14 28.52 -2.99
N PHE A 72 -9.24 29.13 -1.82
CA PHE A 72 -9.84 28.54 -0.63
C PHE A 72 -11.30 28.96 -0.38
N GLU A 73 -11.86 29.82 -1.21
CA GLU A 73 -13.23 30.29 -1.06
C GLU A 73 -14.21 29.10 -0.94
N GLY A 74 -15.07 29.16 0.09
CA GLY A 74 -16.02 28.08 0.39
C GLY A 74 -15.44 26.85 1.08
N LEU A 75 -14.16 26.84 1.43
CA LEU A 75 -13.53 25.76 2.20
C LEU A 75 -13.45 26.11 3.69
N LYS A 76 -13.33 25.10 4.55
CA LYS A 76 -13.35 25.22 6.03
C LYS A 76 -12.30 26.19 6.57
N VAL A 77 -11.13 26.26 5.95
CA VAL A 77 -10.04 27.15 6.36
C VAL A 77 -10.44 28.63 6.32
N MET A 78 -11.40 29.03 5.50
CA MET A 78 -11.88 30.41 5.43
C MET A 78 -12.52 30.92 6.73
N GLU A 79 -13.07 30.01 7.52
CA GLU A 79 -13.62 30.31 8.85
C GLU A 79 -12.53 30.43 9.92
N LEU A 80 -11.41 29.73 9.72
CA LEU A 80 -10.32 29.59 10.67
C LEU A 80 -9.21 30.62 10.46
N GLU A 81 -8.77 30.82 9.21
CA GLU A 81 -7.67 31.72 8.86
C GLU A 81 -8.17 33.15 8.68
N LYS A 82 -7.52 34.10 9.35
CA LYS A 82 -7.88 35.52 9.30
C LYS A 82 -6.84 36.40 8.60
N GLU A 83 -5.57 35.99 8.62
CA GLU A 83 -4.49 36.89 8.21
C GLU A 83 -3.92 36.62 6.82
N TRP A 84 -4.08 35.44 6.26
CA TRP A 84 -3.61 35.04 4.92
C TRP A 84 -2.20 35.56 4.59
N THR A 85 -1.27 35.33 5.51
CA THR A 85 0.10 35.80 5.36
C THR A 85 0.80 35.07 4.21
N CYS A 86 1.41 35.85 3.30
CA CYS A 86 2.21 35.31 2.21
C CYS A 86 3.64 35.04 2.67
N TYR A 87 4.08 33.79 2.62
CA TYR A 87 5.44 33.36 2.93
C TYR A 87 6.21 32.98 1.67
N PRO A 88 7.56 33.12 1.65
CA PRO A 88 8.36 32.56 0.57
C PRO A 88 8.39 31.02 0.69
N VAL A 89 8.05 30.33 -0.40
CA VAL A 89 7.94 28.86 -0.43
C VAL A 89 9.00 28.26 -1.34
N ILE A 90 9.72 27.26 -0.83
CA ILE A 90 10.56 26.32 -1.58
C ILE A 90 9.82 24.98 -1.66
N ARG A 91 9.56 24.49 -2.87
CA ARG A 91 9.01 23.16 -3.11
C ARG A 91 9.98 22.30 -3.90
N LEU A 92 10.28 21.11 -3.39
CA LEU A 92 11.10 20.09 -4.04
C LEU A 92 10.25 18.84 -4.26
N ASP A 93 10.08 18.45 -5.51
CA ASP A 93 9.44 17.16 -5.88
C ASP A 93 10.54 16.15 -6.23
N MET A 94 10.89 15.32 -5.25
CA MET A 94 12.01 14.38 -5.37
C MET A 94 11.69 13.17 -6.26
N SER A 95 10.45 13.04 -6.77
CA SER A 95 10.11 12.00 -7.75
C SER A 95 10.94 12.10 -9.04
N CYS A 96 11.43 13.31 -9.35
CA CYS A 96 12.26 13.61 -10.50
C CYS A 96 13.77 13.46 -10.22
N GLY A 97 14.19 13.12 -9.00
CA GLY A 97 15.61 13.07 -8.58
C GLY A 97 16.43 11.90 -9.13
N GLY A 98 15.83 11.04 -9.96
CA GLY A 98 16.52 9.92 -10.62
C GLY A 98 16.93 8.79 -9.68
N ALA A 99 17.89 7.97 -10.14
CA ALA A 99 18.39 6.78 -9.44
C ALA A 99 19.93 6.82 -9.24
N THR A 100 20.61 7.81 -9.81
CA THR A 100 22.06 7.97 -9.74
C THR A 100 22.45 9.30 -9.08
N PRO A 101 23.65 9.41 -8.52
CA PRO A 101 24.17 10.66 -7.96
C PRO A 101 24.19 11.81 -8.96
N GLU A 102 24.47 11.53 -10.23
CA GLU A 102 24.53 12.52 -11.31
C GLU A 102 23.13 13.09 -11.60
N GLU A 103 22.12 12.21 -11.72
CA GLU A 103 20.72 12.62 -11.92
C GLU A 103 20.20 13.43 -10.73
N LEU A 104 20.49 12.98 -9.51
CA LEU A 104 20.08 13.69 -8.29
C LEU A 104 20.74 15.07 -8.17
N ASN A 105 22.04 15.17 -8.45
CA ASN A 105 22.75 16.44 -8.46
C ASN A 105 22.18 17.38 -9.52
N SER A 106 21.94 16.88 -10.75
CA SER A 106 21.38 17.69 -11.84
C SER A 106 19.98 18.20 -11.50
N TYR A 107 19.14 17.36 -10.91
CA TYR A 107 17.80 17.76 -10.48
C TYR A 107 17.84 18.88 -9.41
N LEU A 108 18.67 18.69 -8.37
CA LEU A 108 18.78 19.68 -7.30
C LEU A 108 19.43 20.98 -7.80
N ASP A 109 20.40 20.89 -8.71
CA ASP A 109 21.01 22.05 -9.37
C ASP A 109 19.96 22.89 -10.10
N ASP A 110 19.16 22.26 -10.95
CA ASP A 110 18.06 22.91 -11.67
C ASP A 110 16.99 23.49 -10.73
N ALA A 111 16.64 22.77 -9.68
CA ALA A 111 15.65 23.23 -8.71
C ALA A 111 16.16 24.49 -7.97
N PHE A 112 17.39 24.47 -7.49
CA PHE A 112 17.99 25.60 -6.77
C PHE A 112 18.21 26.80 -7.69
N TYR A 113 18.66 26.57 -8.93
CA TYR A 113 18.85 27.64 -9.92
C TYR A 113 17.56 28.46 -10.12
N LYS A 114 16.38 27.84 -10.15
CA LYS A 114 15.09 28.54 -10.27
C LYS A 114 14.84 29.50 -9.09
N TYR A 115 15.15 29.08 -7.87
CA TYR A 115 15.01 29.93 -6.68
C TYR A 115 16.08 31.01 -6.62
N GLU A 116 17.32 30.71 -7.03
CA GLU A 116 18.39 31.67 -7.14
C GLU A 116 18.04 32.80 -8.11
N GLN A 117 17.46 32.48 -9.26
CA GLN A 117 16.98 33.49 -10.22
C GLN A 117 15.79 34.26 -9.65
N LYS A 118 14.80 33.60 -9.06
CA LYS A 118 13.60 34.24 -8.51
C LYS A 118 13.92 35.23 -7.39
N TYR A 119 14.89 34.90 -6.55
CA TYR A 119 15.27 35.74 -5.41
C TYR A 119 16.61 36.45 -5.60
N GLU A 120 17.18 36.43 -6.80
CA GLU A 120 18.47 37.08 -7.15
C GLU A 120 19.56 36.76 -6.13
N VAL A 121 19.74 35.47 -5.83
CA VAL A 121 20.74 34.99 -4.86
C VAL A 121 22.13 35.10 -5.47
N ALA A 122 23.06 35.69 -4.73
CA ALA A 122 24.46 35.73 -5.16
C ALA A 122 25.11 34.36 -5.06
N VAL A 123 25.26 33.68 -6.20
CA VAL A 123 25.85 32.33 -6.26
C VAL A 123 27.33 32.41 -6.54
N ARG A 124 28.15 31.69 -5.74
CA ARG A 124 29.55 31.43 -6.07
C ARG A 124 29.61 30.25 -7.03
N PRO A 125 30.35 30.33 -8.16
CA PRO A 125 30.37 29.29 -9.19
C PRO A 125 30.73 27.87 -8.68
N GLU A 126 31.47 27.77 -7.58
CA GLU A 126 31.95 26.50 -7.00
C GLU A 126 31.21 26.12 -5.70
N ALA A 127 30.08 26.77 -5.39
CA ALA A 127 29.33 26.47 -4.20
C ALA A 127 28.67 25.08 -4.30
N SER A 128 28.81 24.26 -3.24
CA SER A 128 28.11 22.99 -3.15
C SER A 128 26.59 23.19 -3.08
N LEU A 129 25.81 22.18 -3.43
CA LEU A 129 24.34 22.22 -3.33
C LEU A 129 23.87 22.62 -1.92
N ALA A 130 24.52 22.13 -0.87
CA ALA A 130 24.21 22.52 0.51
C ALA A 130 24.40 24.02 0.75
N VAL A 131 25.51 24.60 0.29
CA VAL A 131 25.77 26.05 0.43
C VAL A 131 24.78 26.87 -0.39
N ARG A 132 24.42 26.42 -1.58
CA ARG A 132 23.42 27.09 -2.42
C ARG A 132 22.04 27.06 -1.75
N PHE A 133 21.64 25.93 -1.21
CA PHE A 133 20.36 25.80 -0.49
C PHE A 133 20.32 26.72 0.73
N GLN A 134 21.38 26.77 1.51
CA GLN A 134 21.52 27.71 2.62
C GLN A 134 21.36 29.17 2.16
N ASN A 135 22.12 29.59 1.14
CA ASN A 135 22.08 30.95 0.63
C ASN A 135 20.67 31.34 0.11
N ILE A 136 19.94 30.38 -0.47
CA ILE A 136 18.57 30.61 -0.92
C ILE A 136 17.67 30.94 0.29
N ILE A 137 17.70 30.12 1.36
CA ILE A 137 16.88 30.31 2.56
C ILE A 137 17.20 31.66 3.22
N GLU A 138 18.48 31.96 3.45
CA GLU A 138 18.94 33.22 4.04
C GLU A 138 18.52 34.44 3.19
N THR A 139 18.69 34.38 1.86
CA THR A 139 18.34 35.48 0.96
C THR A 139 16.82 35.68 0.91
N MET A 140 16.04 34.61 0.91
CA MET A 140 14.58 34.70 0.98
C MET A 140 14.13 35.46 2.24
N PHE A 141 14.70 35.12 3.39
CA PHE A 141 14.44 35.82 4.65
C PHE A 141 14.85 37.31 4.57
N GLN A 142 16.06 37.60 4.10
CA GLN A 142 16.57 38.96 3.97
C GLN A 142 15.70 39.83 3.05
N LYS A 143 15.22 39.29 1.93
CA LYS A 143 14.41 40.05 0.93
C LYS A 143 12.96 40.22 1.33
N THR A 144 12.38 39.21 2.03
CA THR A 144 10.94 39.22 2.33
C THR A 144 10.63 39.65 3.77
N GLY A 145 11.62 39.61 4.68
CA GLY A 145 11.42 39.79 6.11
C GLY A 145 10.62 38.65 6.74
N LYS A 146 10.42 37.50 6.02
CA LYS A 146 9.62 36.37 6.48
C LYS A 146 10.41 35.09 6.36
N GLN A 147 10.21 34.21 7.32
CA GLN A 147 10.79 32.86 7.34
C GLN A 147 10.30 32.04 6.12
N ALA A 148 11.17 31.17 5.61
CA ALA A 148 10.86 30.31 4.48
C ALA A 148 9.94 29.15 4.88
N VAL A 149 9.09 28.74 3.95
CA VAL A 149 8.34 27.49 4.02
C VAL A 149 8.98 26.48 3.06
N ILE A 150 9.28 25.28 3.54
CA ILE A 150 9.98 24.25 2.77
C ILE A 150 9.10 23.03 2.66
N LEU A 151 8.75 22.64 1.43
CA LEU A 151 7.87 21.52 1.13
C LEU A 151 8.64 20.50 0.28
N ILE A 152 8.81 19.29 0.79
CA ILE A 152 9.55 18.21 0.13
C ILE A 152 8.60 17.04 -0.11
N ASP A 153 8.23 16.83 -1.38
CA ASP A 153 7.37 15.73 -1.79
C ASP A 153 8.20 14.54 -2.29
N GLU A 154 7.72 13.32 -2.02
CA GLU A 154 8.35 12.04 -2.41
C GLU A 154 9.85 11.97 -2.09
N TYR A 155 10.23 12.44 -0.89
CA TYR A 155 11.63 12.55 -0.48
C TYR A 155 12.44 11.25 -0.65
N ASP A 156 11.78 10.11 -0.50
CA ASP A 156 12.39 8.78 -0.53
C ASP A 156 12.54 8.20 -1.94
N SER A 157 12.03 8.87 -2.97
CA SER A 157 12.00 8.35 -4.35
C SER A 157 13.40 8.02 -4.92
N PRO A 158 14.42 8.90 -4.91
CA PRO A 158 15.75 8.57 -5.41
C PRO A 158 16.44 7.47 -4.59
N LEU A 159 16.10 7.37 -3.32
CA LEU A 159 16.65 6.38 -2.41
C LEU A 159 16.04 4.99 -2.65
N GLN A 160 14.75 4.93 -2.94
CA GLN A 160 14.08 3.70 -3.36
C GLN A 160 14.63 3.19 -4.71
N HIS A 161 14.88 4.10 -5.67
CA HIS A 161 15.40 3.73 -6.98
C HIS A 161 16.85 3.25 -6.91
N SER A 162 17.70 3.91 -6.11
CA SER A 162 19.10 3.52 -5.91
C SER A 162 19.27 2.32 -4.96
N TRP A 163 18.26 1.92 -4.20
CA TRP A 163 18.35 0.88 -3.17
C TRP A 163 18.81 -0.47 -3.75
N LYS A 164 19.76 -1.12 -3.06
CA LYS A 164 20.46 -2.34 -3.50
C LYS A 164 21.24 -2.17 -4.82
N THR A 165 21.62 -0.94 -5.16
CA THR A 165 22.56 -0.65 -6.25
C THR A 165 23.87 -0.08 -5.68
N PRO A 166 24.98 -0.13 -6.43
CA PRO A 166 26.24 0.50 -6.03
C PRO A 166 26.16 2.02 -5.82
N GLN A 167 25.11 2.67 -6.33
CA GLN A 167 24.91 4.13 -6.29
C GLN A 167 24.27 4.62 -4.99
N HIS A 168 23.71 3.70 -4.17
CA HIS A 168 22.89 4.06 -3.01
C HIS A 168 23.62 4.92 -1.97
N ASP A 169 24.86 4.55 -1.63
CA ASP A 169 25.64 5.29 -0.63
C ASP A 169 25.97 6.71 -1.09
N ALA A 170 26.28 6.88 -2.38
CA ALA A 170 26.57 8.18 -2.96
C ALA A 170 25.31 9.08 -3.02
N CYS A 171 24.15 8.54 -3.42
CA CYS A 171 22.87 9.26 -3.34
C CYS A 171 22.56 9.66 -1.90
N THR A 172 22.75 8.75 -0.94
CA THR A 172 22.56 9.01 0.49
C THR A 172 23.46 10.15 1.00
N ALA A 173 24.72 10.22 0.56
CA ALA A 173 25.64 11.27 0.95
C ALA A 173 25.19 12.66 0.45
N ILE A 174 24.66 12.76 -0.77
CA ILE A 174 24.07 13.99 -1.30
C ILE A 174 22.89 14.45 -0.42
N TYR A 175 21.97 13.54 -0.13
CA TYR A 175 20.83 13.83 0.77
C TYR A 175 21.29 14.37 2.13
N LYS A 176 22.23 13.68 2.76
CA LYS A 176 22.81 14.10 4.05
C LYS A 176 23.35 15.51 4.01
N SER A 177 24.11 15.82 2.97
CA SER A 177 24.72 17.14 2.81
C SER A 177 23.69 18.24 2.63
N VAL A 178 22.70 18.04 1.73
CA VAL A 178 21.70 19.06 1.39
C VAL A 178 20.71 19.30 2.53
N PHE A 179 20.15 18.23 3.08
CA PHE A 179 19.11 18.37 4.11
C PHE A 179 19.64 18.65 5.52
N ALA A 180 20.96 18.53 5.76
CA ALA A 180 21.57 19.02 6.99
C ALA A 180 21.44 20.55 7.15
N VAL A 181 21.26 21.25 6.05
CA VAL A 181 21.02 22.71 6.03
C VAL A 181 19.75 23.10 6.81
N LEU A 182 18.70 22.32 6.74
CA LEU A 182 17.44 22.57 7.43
C LEU A 182 17.64 22.75 8.95
N LYS A 183 18.48 21.91 9.56
CA LYS A 183 18.78 22.06 11.00
C LYS A 183 19.59 23.32 11.31
N LYS A 184 20.42 23.76 10.37
CA LYS A 184 21.27 24.92 10.56
C LYS A 184 20.50 26.22 10.41
N GLU A 185 19.49 26.23 9.52
CA GLU A 185 18.71 27.41 9.17
C GLU A 185 17.36 27.52 9.93
N ASP A 186 17.21 26.81 11.06
CA ASP A 186 16.00 26.75 11.89
C ASP A 186 15.40 28.14 12.20
N GLU A 187 16.23 29.16 12.45
CA GLU A 187 15.78 30.53 12.70
C GLU A 187 15.14 31.22 11.47
N HIS A 188 15.44 30.73 10.26
CA HIS A 188 14.92 31.27 9.00
C HIS A 188 13.75 30.44 8.43
N GLU A 189 13.32 29.40 9.14
CA GLU A 189 12.28 28.47 8.69
C GLU A 189 10.99 28.64 9.50
N ARG A 190 9.88 28.85 8.80
CA ARG A 190 8.52 28.93 9.36
C ARG A 190 7.88 27.55 9.50
N PHE A 191 8.08 26.71 8.48
CA PHE A 191 7.41 25.43 8.36
C PHE A 191 8.15 24.55 7.37
N VAL A 192 8.42 23.32 7.76
CA VAL A 192 9.05 22.29 6.92
C VAL A 192 8.15 21.07 6.89
N PHE A 193 7.72 20.66 5.70
CA PHE A 193 6.87 19.50 5.50
C PHE A 193 7.54 18.52 4.53
N ILE A 194 7.73 17.30 5.00
CA ILE A 194 8.39 16.24 4.24
C ILE A 194 7.41 15.09 4.09
N THR A 195 7.22 14.62 2.87
CA THR A 195 6.36 13.46 2.63
C THR A 195 7.00 12.42 1.73
N GLY A 196 6.63 11.17 1.96
CA GLY A 196 7.11 10.00 1.23
C GLY A 196 6.23 8.78 1.44
N ILE A 197 6.74 7.63 1.03
CA ILE A 197 6.12 6.32 1.21
C ILE A 197 6.84 5.57 2.31
N THR A 198 8.17 5.49 2.19
CA THR A 198 9.04 4.70 3.07
C THR A 198 9.87 5.58 3.96
N LYS A 199 10.14 5.10 5.16
CA LYS A 199 11.05 5.75 6.10
C LYS A 199 12.46 5.16 5.93
N PHE A 200 13.41 5.99 5.55
CA PHE A 200 14.83 5.64 5.49
C PHE A 200 15.56 6.28 6.67
N THR A 201 15.59 5.61 7.83
CA THR A 201 16.18 6.16 9.08
C THR A 201 17.70 6.19 9.06
N GLN A 202 18.34 5.29 8.31
CA GLN A 202 19.80 5.30 8.13
C GLN A 202 20.27 6.52 7.33
N ILE A 203 19.36 7.18 6.65
CA ILE A 203 19.61 8.43 5.99
C ILE A 203 19.37 9.52 7.02
N SER A 204 20.38 10.25 7.30
CA SER A 204 20.52 11.26 8.34
C SER A 204 19.43 12.35 8.39
N LEU A 205 18.39 12.32 7.53
CA LEU A 205 17.30 13.26 7.65
C LEU A 205 16.64 13.15 9.03
N PHE A 206 16.31 11.93 9.46
CA PHE A 206 15.74 11.67 10.79
C PHE A 206 16.76 11.75 11.92
N SER A 207 18.05 11.52 11.66
CA SER A 207 19.11 11.68 12.65
C SER A 207 19.63 13.13 12.73
N VAL A 208 19.51 13.90 11.65
CA VAL A 208 19.84 15.32 11.60
C VAL A 208 18.71 16.17 12.16
N LEU A 209 17.47 15.90 11.77
CA LEU A 209 16.27 16.58 12.26
C LEU A 209 15.66 15.83 13.44
N ASN A 210 16.35 15.85 14.59
CA ASN A 210 15.86 15.21 15.83
C ASN A 210 14.57 15.84 16.39
N ASN A 211 14.14 16.99 15.88
CA ASN A 211 12.87 17.68 16.17
C ASN A 211 11.77 17.39 15.13
N LEU A 212 11.98 16.47 14.20
CA LEU A 212 11.00 16.11 13.16
C LEU A 212 9.80 15.38 13.79
N SER A 213 8.64 15.99 13.71
CA SER A 213 7.38 15.40 14.15
C SER A 213 6.83 14.45 13.12
N ASN A 214 6.82 13.16 13.44
CA ASN A 214 6.17 12.15 12.60
C ASN A 214 4.66 12.15 12.86
N ILE A 215 3.90 12.82 12.01
CA ILE A 215 2.43 12.91 12.09
C ILE A 215 1.71 11.73 11.43
N SER A 216 2.45 10.73 10.93
CA SER A 216 1.88 9.60 10.21
C SER A 216 0.93 8.75 11.06
N PHE A 217 1.20 8.70 12.38
CA PHE A 217 0.43 7.93 13.36
C PHE A 217 -0.41 8.81 14.30
N ASP A 218 -0.39 10.14 14.13
CA ASP A 218 -1.09 11.07 15.00
C ASP A 218 -2.60 11.06 14.70
N ALA A 219 -3.43 10.83 15.72
CA ALA A 219 -4.89 10.76 15.61
C ALA A 219 -5.55 11.98 14.93
N PRO A 220 -5.12 13.24 15.19
CA PRO A 220 -5.68 14.42 14.51
C PRO A 220 -5.44 14.45 12.99
N TYR A 221 -4.43 13.72 12.49
CA TYR A 221 -4.03 13.69 11.09
C TYR A 221 -4.28 12.34 10.42
N ALA A 222 -5.00 11.42 11.07
CA ALA A 222 -5.29 10.10 10.53
C ALA A 222 -5.98 10.17 9.16
N THR A 223 -6.84 11.16 8.95
CA THR A 223 -7.64 11.36 7.72
C THR A 223 -7.13 12.50 6.82
N ILE A 224 -5.96 13.08 7.08
CA ILE A 224 -5.43 14.23 6.31
C ILE A 224 -5.21 13.87 4.84
N CYS A 225 -4.88 12.62 4.55
CA CYS A 225 -4.84 12.02 3.23
C CYS A 225 -5.85 10.88 3.15
N GLY A 226 -6.38 10.65 1.94
CA GLY A 226 -7.43 9.65 1.73
C GLY A 226 -8.83 10.26 1.84
N ILE A 227 -9.83 9.41 1.70
CA ILE A 227 -11.26 9.78 1.76
C ILE A 227 -11.92 8.84 2.76
N SER A 228 -12.49 9.37 3.84
CA SER A 228 -13.23 8.55 4.80
C SER A 228 -14.57 8.10 4.21
N LYS A 229 -15.16 7.07 4.80
CA LYS A 229 -16.48 6.58 4.36
C LYS A 229 -17.56 7.65 4.45
N GLN A 230 -17.52 8.49 5.49
CA GLN A 230 -18.45 9.61 5.63
C GLN A 230 -18.22 10.65 4.53
N GLU A 231 -16.98 11.03 4.26
CA GLU A 231 -16.66 11.96 3.18
C GLU A 231 -17.05 11.41 1.80
N ALA A 232 -16.91 10.09 1.59
CA ALA A 232 -17.38 9.46 0.36
C ALA A 232 -18.90 9.57 0.23
N ALA A 233 -19.64 9.27 1.29
CA ALA A 233 -21.10 9.39 1.31
C ALA A 233 -21.59 10.83 1.13
N ASP A 234 -20.87 11.82 1.68
CA ASP A 234 -21.29 13.24 1.62
C ASP A 234 -20.93 13.92 0.29
N ASN A 235 -19.80 13.53 -0.30
CA ASN A 235 -19.24 14.24 -1.45
C ASN A 235 -19.53 13.57 -2.81
N PHE A 236 -19.87 12.28 -2.87
CA PHE A 236 -19.98 11.54 -4.14
C PHE A 236 -21.39 10.94 -4.36
N ILE A 237 -22.43 11.56 -3.81
CA ILE A 237 -23.83 11.06 -3.93
C ILE A 237 -24.22 10.83 -5.38
N PRO A 238 -24.07 11.80 -6.32
CA PRO A 238 -24.48 11.62 -7.71
C PRO A 238 -23.71 10.49 -8.42
N GLU A 239 -22.43 10.35 -8.14
CA GLU A 239 -21.57 9.34 -8.74
C GLU A 239 -21.90 7.93 -8.22
N ILE A 240 -22.21 7.82 -6.91
CA ILE A 240 -22.65 6.58 -6.27
C ILE A 240 -23.99 6.13 -6.84
N GLU A 241 -24.96 7.05 -7.00
CA GLU A 241 -26.25 6.78 -7.62
C GLU A 241 -26.09 6.33 -9.07
N ALA A 242 -25.32 7.06 -9.89
CA ALA A 242 -25.08 6.73 -11.28
C ALA A 242 -24.39 5.37 -11.46
N MET A 243 -23.42 5.06 -10.59
CA MET A 243 -22.78 3.73 -10.58
C MET A 243 -23.78 2.63 -10.17
N GLY A 244 -24.65 2.91 -9.22
CA GLY A 244 -25.70 1.99 -8.78
C GLY A 244 -26.68 1.68 -9.90
N GLU A 245 -27.18 2.69 -10.61
CA GLU A 245 -28.09 2.54 -11.75
C GLU A 245 -27.47 1.65 -12.85
N GLU A 246 -26.20 1.87 -13.21
CA GLU A 246 -25.54 1.08 -14.27
C GLU A 246 -25.35 -0.39 -13.86
N ASN A 247 -25.14 -0.66 -12.57
CA ASN A 247 -24.86 -2.01 -12.07
C ASN A 247 -26.09 -2.72 -11.46
N GLY A 248 -27.24 -2.06 -11.39
CA GLY A 248 -28.45 -2.59 -10.78
C GLY A 248 -28.39 -2.67 -9.24
N TRP A 249 -27.65 -1.77 -8.62
CA TRP A 249 -27.47 -1.68 -7.16
C TRP A 249 -28.18 -0.46 -6.57
N THR A 250 -28.62 -0.57 -5.33
CA THR A 250 -29.02 0.62 -4.57
C THR A 250 -27.79 1.45 -4.21
N PRO A 251 -27.92 2.75 -3.87
CA PRO A 251 -26.80 3.57 -3.39
C PRO A 251 -26.07 2.96 -2.18
N GLU A 252 -26.82 2.33 -1.27
CA GLU A 252 -26.25 1.64 -0.10
C GLU A 252 -25.41 0.42 -0.52
N GLU A 253 -25.93 -0.39 -1.44
CA GLU A 253 -25.19 -1.54 -1.97
C GLU A 253 -23.97 -1.07 -2.76
N THR A 254 -24.06 -0.01 -3.55
CA THR A 254 -22.93 0.60 -4.26
C THR A 254 -21.83 1.00 -3.28
N LEU A 255 -22.18 1.72 -2.22
CA LEU A 255 -21.21 2.12 -1.19
C LEU A 255 -20.60 0.91 -0.48
N LYS A 256 -21.39 -0.13 -0.22
CA LYS A 256 -20.90 -1.40 0.37
C LYS A 256 -19.90 -2.10 -0.55
N GLN A 257 -20.17 -2.16 -1.86
CA GLN A 257 -19.25 -2.72 -2.85
C GLN A 257 -17.95 -1.90 -2.95
N LEU A 258 -18.05 -0.57 -3.00
CA LEU A 258 -16.89 0.32 -2.99
C LEU A 258 -16.07 0.14 -1.71
N THR A 259 -16.72 0.05 -0.54
CA THR A 259 -16.05 -0.21 0.75
C THR A 259 -15.27 -1.52 0.72
N ALA A 260 -15.88 -2.62 0.28
CA ALA A 260 -15.22 -3.92 0.21
C ALA A 260 -13.99 -3.93 -0.72
N PHE A 261 -14.03 -3.12 -1.79
CA PHE A 261 -12.99 -3.09 -2.80
C PHE A 261 -11.84 -2.13 -2.49
N TYR A 262 -12.10 -0.92 -1.92
CA TYR A 262 -11.15 0.19 -1.91
C TYR A 262 -10.93 0.85 -0.55
N ASP A 263 -11.75 0.53 0.46
CA ASP A 263 -11.69 1.08 1.81
C ASP A 263 -10.80 0.27 2.75
N GLY A 264 -10.84 0.57 4.04
CA GLY A 264 -10.27 -0.24 5.12
C GLY A 264 -8.80 0.03 5.42
N TYR A 265 -8.24 1.14 4.95
CA TYR A 265 -6.95 1.61 5.43
C TYR A 265 -7.10 2.34 6.77
N HIS A 266 -6.15 2.07 7.68
CA HIS A 266 -6.02 2.77 8.95
C HIS A 266 -4.57 3.18 9.15
N PHE A 267 -4.37 4.39 9.66
CA PHE A 267 -3.04 4.98 9.85
C PHE A 267 -2.72 5.32 11.31
N CYS A 268 -3.69 5.18 12.21
CA CYS A 268 -3.52 5.45 13.64
C CYS A 268 -4.31 4.43 14.44
N SER A 269 -3.72 3.90 15.51
CA SER A 269 -4.40 2.96 16.43
C SER A 269 -5.46 3.65 17.28
N ASP A 270 -5.24 4.91 17.64
CA ASP A 270 -6.16 5.69 18.48
C ASP A 270 -7.34 6.28 17.69
N ASN A 271 -7.28 6.23 16.37
CA ASN A 271 -8.32 6.71 15.45
C ASN A 271 -8.44 5.77 14.25
N MET A 272 -9.14 4.66 14.45
CA MET A 272 -9.36 3.58 13.47
C MET A 272 -10.47 3.91 12.47
N VAL A 273 -10.43 5.10 11.86
CA VAL A 273 -11.36 5.48 10.80
C VAL A 273 -10.98 4.77 9.51
N ASP A 274 -11.95 4.10 8.90
CA ASP A 274 -11.82 3.50 7.57
C ASP A 274 -11.59 4.57 6.50
N ILE A 275 -10.55 4.38 5.68
CA ILE A 275 -10.12 5.34 4.66
C ILE A 275 -10.00 4.64 3.31
N PHE A 276 -10.71 5.17 2.31
CA PHE A 276 -10.55 4.80 0.91
C PHE A 276 -9.22 5.28 0.35
N ASN A 277 -8.64 4.46 -0.53
CA ASN A 277 -7.65 4.99 -1.46
C ASN A 277 -8.35 5.94 -2.45
N PRO A 278 -7.99 7.25 -2.48
CA PRO A 278 -8.69 8.23 -3.33
C PRO A 278 -8.61 7.91 -4.81
N PHE A 279 -7.46 7.43 -5.28
CA PHE A 279 -7.25 7.10 -6.69
C PHE A 279 -8.18 5.98 -7.14
N SER A 280 -8.28 4.91 -6.35
CA SER A 280 -9.15 3.78 -6.68
C SER A 280 -10.62 4.16 -6.61
N LEU A 281 -11.03 4.89 -5.56
CA LEU A 281 -12.42 5.33 -5.39
C LEU A 281 -12.85 6.24 -6.54
N ILE A 282 -12.08 7.29 -6.85
CA ILE A 282 -12.41 8.27 -7.89
C ILE A 282 -12.49 7.61 -9.27
N ASN A 283 -11.52 6.75 -9.61
CA ASN A 283 -11.57 6.02 -10.89
C ASN A 283 -12.74 5.03 -10.98
N ALA A 284 -13.09 4.36 -9.87
CA ALA A 284 -14.23 3.45 -9.85
C ALA A 284 -15.56 4.17 -10.07
N LEU A 285 -15.72 5.35 -9.48
CA LEU A 285 -16.90 6.21 -9.67
C LEU A 285 -16.96 6.80 -11.07
N GLU A 286 -15.83 7.26 -11.64
CA GLU A 286 -15.76 7.78 -13.01
C GLU A 286 -16.08 6.69 -14.04
N ASP A 287 -15.45 5.51 -13.93
CA ASP A 287 -15.67 4.36 -14.82
C ASP A 287 -16.99 3.62 -14.53
N ARG A 288 -17.62 3.87 -13.36
CA ARG A 288 -18.76 3.12 -12.80
C ARG A 288 -18.54 1.60 -12.72
N LYS A 289 -17.29 1.20 -12.43
CA LYS A 289 -16.86 -0.20 -12.45
C LYS A 289 -15.89 -0.51 -11.31
N LEU A 290 -16.02 -1.72 -10.76
CA LEU A 290 -15.07 -2.24 -9.79
C LEU A 290 -13.89 -2.91 -10.53
N ARG A 291 -12.72 -2.27 -10.50
CA ARG A 291 -11.49 -2.74 -11.14
C ARG A 291 -10.28 -2.58 -10.21
N ASN A 292 -9.15 -3.16 -10.59
CA ASN A 292 -7.89 -2.98 -9.87
C ASN A 292 -7.16 -1.73 -10.40
N TYR A 293 -7.45 -0.58 -9.84
CA TYR A 293 -6.83 0.70 -10.23
C TYR A 293 -5.48 0.91 -9.57
N TRP A 294 -5.35 0.60 -8.27
CA TRP A 294 -4.13 0.82 -7.50
C TRP A 294 -2.93 0.05 -8.04
N ALA A 295 -3.11 -1.24 -8.36
CA ALA A 295 -2.05 -2.10 -8.90
C ALA A 295 -1.50 -1.61 -10.25
N SER A 296 -2.35 -0.98 -11.08
CA SER A 296 -1.95 -0.44 -12.39
C SER A 296 -1.03 0.79 -12.29
N SER A 297 -0.93 1.41 -11.11
CA SER A 297 -0.20 2.66 -10.89
C SER A 297 1.28 2.50 -10.52
N GLY A 298 1.88 1.30 -10.71
CA GLY A 298 3.31 1.06 -10.45
C GLY A 298 3.68 0.82 -8.98
N ALA A 299 2.69 0.61 -8.10
CA ALA A 299 2.92 0.32 -6.69
C ALA A 299 3.78 -0.94 -6.43
N THR A 300 3.94 -1.78 -7.45
CA THR A 300 4.55 -3.11 -7.37
C THR A 300 6.04 -3.17 -7.72
N SER A 301 6.69 -2.06 -8.11
CA SER A 301 8.07 -2.08 -8.65
C SER A 301 9.14 -2.59 -7.67
N LEU A 302 8.95 -2.38 -6.37
CA LEU A 302 9.87 -2.85 -5.33
C LEU A 302 9.50 -4.25 -4.79
N LEU A 303 8.25 -4.66 -4.90
CA LEU A 303 7.77 -5.92 -4.34
C LEU A 303 8.54 -7.16 -4.85
N PRO A 304 8.87 -7.31 -6.15
CA PRO A 304 9.67 -8.44 -6.61
C PRO A 304 11.03 -8.54 -5.93
N LYS A 305 11.68 -7.40 -5.63
CA LYS A 305 12.98 -7.36 -4.93
C LYS A 305 12.88 -7.86 -3.47
N PHE A 306 11.68 -7.78 -2.88
CA PHE A 306 11.40 -8.32 -1.55
C PHE A 306 10.93 -9.78 -1.60
N VAL A 307 10.14 -10.16 -2.60
CA VAL A 307 9.66 -11.54 -2.75
C VAL A 307 10.81 -12.54 -2.85
N ASP A 308 11.88 -12.20 -3.58
CA ASP A 308 13.06 -13.05 -3.73
C ASP A 308 13.83 -13.30 -2.41
N ASN A 309 13.65 -12.44 -1.41
CA ASN A 309 14.32 -12.52 -0.11
C ASN A 309 13.37 -12.81 1.06
N MET A 310 12.07 -12.85 0.80
CA MET A 310 11.09 -13.01 1.86
C MET A 310 11.01 -14.43 2.38
N GLU A 311 11.08 -14.53 3.69
CA GLU A 311 10.60 -15.67 4.47
C GLU A 311 9.06 -15.63 4.49
N MET A 312 8.43 -15.84 3.33
CA MET A 312 7.00 -15.66 3.19
C MET A 312 6.24 -16.88 3.70
N LYS A 313 5.79 -16.80 4.94
CA LYS A 313 4.56 -17.51 5.33
C LYS A 313 3.40 -16.58 4.99
N MET A 314 2.80 -16.76 3.81
CA MET A 314 1.66 -15.96 3.31
C MET A 314 0.44 -15.98 4.25
N GLU A 315 0.39 -16.93 5.14
CA GLU A 315 -0.61 -17.08 6.20
C GLU A 315 -0.62 -15.91 7.17
N TYR A 316 0.55 -15.29 7.38
CA TYR A 316 0.70 -14.20 8.33
C TYR A 316 0.22 -12.85 7.79
N PHE A 317 0.03 -12.67 6.47
CA PHE A 317 -0.38 -11.35 5.96
C PHE A 317 -1.83 -10.98 6.22
N ASP A 318 -2.69 -11.94 6.55
CA ASP A 318 -4.05 -11.64 7.01
C ASP A 318 -4.06 -11.12 8.46
N HIS A 319 -3.06 -11.54 9.27
CA HIS A 319 -2.84 -11.09 10.65
C HIS A 319 -1.35 -11.21 11.00
N CYS A 320 -0.54 -10.24 10.62
CA CYS A 320 0.85 -10.17 11.05
C CYS A 320 1.03 -9.20 12.20
N PHE A 321 2.02 -9.47 13.04
CA PHE A 321 2.31 -8.71 14.23
C PHE A 321 3.63 -7.97 14.05
N ILE A 322 3.68 -6.70 14.46
CA ILE A 322 4.90 -5.89 14.43
C ILE A 322 4.95 -5.02 15.69
N GLU A 323 6.11 -4.96 16.33
CA GLU A 323 6.32 -4.09 17.48
C GLU A 323 6.14 -2.62 17.09
N GLY A 324 5.51 -1.83 17.97
CA GLY A 324 5.22 -0.42 17.75
C GLY A 324 6.47 0.38 17.42
N ASP A 325 7.54 0.20 18.17
CA ASP A 325 8.82 0.85 17.93
C ASP A 325 9.36 0.52 16.52
N THR A 326 9.22 -0.72 16.08
CA THR A 326 9.64 -1.14 14.73
C THR A 326 8.79 -0.47 13.66
N LEU A 327 7.46 -0.44 13.81
CA LEU A 327 6.58 0.18 12.83
C LEU A 327 6.79 1.70 12.72
N GLU A 328 6.96 2.37 13.85
CA GLU A 328 7.02 3.83 13.93
C GLU A 328 8.43 4.39 13.68
N THR A 329 9.47 3.67 14.06
CA THR A 329 10.84 4.19 14.05
C THR A 329 11.78 3.52 13.05
N SER A 330 11.57 2.24 12.71
CA SER A 330 12.49 1.50 11.83
C SER A 330 12.39 1.91 10.36
N ASP A 331 13.46 1.66 9.65
CA ASP A 331 13.51 1.80 8.19
C ASP A 331 13.18 0.49 7.47
N VAL A 332 12.87 0.62 6.18
CA VAL A 332 12.57 -0.51 5.29
C VAL A 332 13.71 -1.52 5.19
N VAL A 333 14.95 -1.09 5.45
CA VAL A 333 16.13 -1.95 5.32
C VAL A 333 16.20 -2.95 6.47
N ASN A 334 15.83 -2.52 7.68
CA ASN A 334 15.98 -3.29 8.93
C ASN A 334 14.64 -3.83 9.48
N GLY A 335 13.51 -3.26 9.04
CA GLY A 335 12.18 -3.55 9.62
C GLY A 335 11.46 -4.78 9.06
N GLY A 336 12.09 -5.54 8.17
CA GLY A 336 11.50 -6.76 7.63
C GLY A 336 10.44 -6.53 6.55
N ALA A 337 9.79 -7.64 6.15
CA ALA A 337 8.80 -7.65 5.07
C ALA A 337 7.50 -6.95 5.47
N GLU A 338 7.09 -7.11 6.72
CA GLU A 338 5.86 -6.55 7.28
C GLU A 338 5.87 -5.02 7.23
N LEU A 339 7.00 -4.42 7.65
CA LEU A 339 7.19 -2.97 7.58
C LEU A 339 7.16 -2.47 6.14
N PHE A 340 7.86 -3.15 5.23
CA PHE A 340 7.84 -2.80 3.81
C PHE A 340 6.43 -2.86 3.22
N LEU A 341 5.68 -3.92 3.50
CA LEU A 341 4.31 -4.10 3.00
C LEU A 341 3.35 -3.07 3.58
N TYR A 342 3.53 -2.68 4.86
CA TYR A 342 2.75 -1.61 5.48
C TYR A 342 3.06 -0.26 4.82
N GLN A 343 4.32 0.13 4.74
CA GLN A 343 4.71 1.43 4.18
C GLN A 343 4.35 1.55 2.70
N SER A 344 4.49 0.47 1.93
CA SER A 344 4.09 0.45 0.52
C SER A 344 2.57 0.32 0.30
N GLY A 345 1.78 0.11 1.35
CA GLY A 345 0.31 0.11 1.33
C GLY A 345 -0.33 -1.24 0.99
N TYR A 346 0.44 -2.34 1.03
CA TYR A 346 -0.15 -3.69 0.93
C TYR A 346 -0.79 -4.13 2.23
N LEU A 347 -0.27 -3.68 3.38
CA LEU A 347 -0.85 -3.90 4.68
C LEU A 347 -1.29 -2.59 5.32
N THR A 348 -2.18 -2.69 6.29
CA THR A 348 -2.67 -1.58 7.10
C THR A 348 -2.83 -2.03 8.55
N ILE A 349 -2.97 -1.08 9.48
CA ILE A 349 -3.26 -1.36 10.89
C ILE A 349 -4.67 -1.96 10.97
N LYS A 350 -4.81 -3.10 11.65
CA LYS A 350 -6.09 -3.75 11.97
C LYS A 350 -6.38 -3.77 13.47
N GLY A 351 -5.38 -3.48 14.28
CA GLY A 351 -5.50 -3.40 15.73
C GLY A 351 -4.17 -3.02 16.37
N TYR A 352 -4.24 -2.76 17.67
CA TYR A 352 -3.07 -2.49 18.51
C TYR A 352 -3.35 -3.06 19.90
N ASP A 353 -2.40 -3.80 20.44
CA ASP A 353 -2.51 -4.41 21.76
C ASP A 353 -1.12 -4.51 22.39
N ASP A 354 -0.98 -3.98 23.62
CA ASP A 354 0.23 -4.05 24.44
C ASP A 354 1.54 -3.76 23.70
N GLY A 355 1.60 -2.66 22.95
CA GLY A 355 2.81 -2.25 22.21
C GLY A 355 2.99 -2.91 20.86
N VAL A 356 2.06 -3.78 20.43
CA VAL A 356 2.14 -4.55 19.17
C VAL A 356 1.01 -4.16 18.24
N TYR A 357 1.36 -3.78 17.01
CA TYR A 357 0.38 -3.58 15.95
C TYR A 357 0.01 -4.91 15.27
N ILE A 358 -1.27 -5.07 15.02
CA ILE A 358 -1.82 -6.12 14.17
C ILE A 358 -2.01 -5.53 12.78
N LEU A 359 -1.34 -6.10 11.78
CA LEU A 359 -1.45 -5.67 10.39
C LEU A 359 -2.22 -6.70 9.57
N GLY A 360 -2.89 -6.23 8.52
CA GLY A 360 -3.60 -7.08 7.57
C GLY A 360 -3.92 -6.34 6.27
N PHE A 361 -4.49 -7.04 5.30
CA PHE A 361 -4.89 -6.40 4.06
C PHE A 361 -5.98 -5.34 4.29
N PRO A 362 -5.86 -4.15 3.67
CA PRO A 362 -6.92 -3.15 3.76
C PRO A 362 -8.20 -3.64 3.09
N ASN A 363 -8.12 -4.17 1.87
CA ASN A 363 -9.27 -4.48 1.04
C ASN A 363 -8.97 -5.54 -0.03
N PHE A 364 -9.99 -5.85 -0.83
CA PHE A 364 -9.92 -6.87 -1.87
C PHE A 364 -8.99 -6.49 -3.03
N GLU A 365 -8.96 -5.22 -3.46
CA GLU A 365 -8.10 -4.74 -4.54
C GLU A 365 -6.62 -5.01 -4.22
N VAL A 366 -6.19 -4.60 -3.03
CA VAL A 366 -4.79 -4.71 -2.60
C VAL A 366 -4.37 -6.16 -2.39
N ARG A 367 -5.25 -6.97 -1.77
CA ARG A 367 -5.02 -8.42 -1.64
C ARG A 367 -4.76 -9.05 -3.02
N LYS A 368 -5.64 -8.76 -3.98
CA LYS A 368 -5.51 -9.27 -5.35
C LYS A 368 -4.25 -8.75 -6.06
N ALA A 369 -3.85 -7.50 -5.79
CA ALA A 369 -2.63 -6.92 -6.34
C ALA A 369 -1.38 -7.66 -5.85
N LEU A 370 -1.29 -7.96 -4.55
CA LEU A 370 -0.17 -8.72 -3.99
C LEU A 370 -0.07 -10.11 -4.62
N TYR A 371 -1.16 -10.85 -4.66
CA TYR A 371 -1.15 -12.21 -5.20
C TYR A 371 -0.82 -12.28 -6.70
N ARG A 372 -1.13 -11.24 -7.47
CA ARG A 372 -0.70 -11.13 -8.88
C ARG A 372 0.81 -11.06 -9.07
N VAL A 373 1.56 -10.63 -8.08
CA VAL A 373 3.03 -10.62 -8.11
C VAL A 373 3.58 -11.91 -7.51
N VAL A 374 3.02 -12.35 -6.40
CA VAL A 374 3.54 -13.47 -5.63
C VAL A 374 3.31 -14.81 -6.31
N VAL A 375 2.11 -15.06 -6.88
CA VAL A 375 1.82 -16.37 -7.49
C VAL A 375 2.72 -16.67 -8.69
N PRO A 376 2.94 -15.75 -9.65
CA PRO A 376 3.92 -15.97 -10.73
C PRO A 376 5.34 -16.23 -10.21
N ALA A 377 5.78 -15.48 -9.18
CA ALA A 377 7.10 -15.69 -8.58
C ALA A 377 7.24 -17.08 -7.92
N LEU A 378 6.21 -17.56 -7.23
CA LEU A 378 6.20 -18.88 -6.60
C LEU A 378 6.09 -20.02 -7.61
N THR A 379 5.36 -19.83 -8.71
CA THR A 379 5.12 -20.86 -9.72
C THR A 379 6.07 -20.79 -10.90
N MET A 380 6.89 -19.74 -11.00
CA MET A 380 7.78 -19.44 -12.14
C MET A 380 7.06 -19.41 -13.50
N LYS A 381 5.77 -19.08 -13.50
CA LYS A 381 4.95 -18.98 -14.72
C LYS A 381 4.72 -17.53 -15.10
N SER A 382 4.43 -17.29 -16.37
CA SER A 382 4.05 -15.95 -16.84
C SER A 382 2.70 -15.51 -16.23
N ASN A 383 2.53 -14.20 -16.09
CA ASN A 383 1.27 -13.63 -15.59
C ASN A 383 0.04 -14.09 -16.38
N SER A 384 0.16 -14.24 -17.71
CA SER A 384 -0.96 -14.66 -18.58
C SER A 384 -1.38 -16.11 -18.33
N GLU A 385 -0.41 -17.02 -18.16
CA GLU A 385 -0.68 -18.42 -17.82
C GLU A 385 -1.36 -18.55 -16.46
N VAL A 386 -0.83 -17.83 -15.45
CA VAL A 386 -1.39 -17.82 -14.09
C VAL A 386 -2.83 -17.29 -14.09
N VAL A 387 -3.10 -16.15 -14.72
CA VAL A 387 -4.45 -15.54 -14.73
C VAL A 387 -5.48 -16.45 -15.41
N SER A 388 -5.13 -17.06 -16.54
CA SER A 388 -6.03 -17.98 -17.25
C SER A 388 -6.36 -19.21 -16.40
N ALA A 389 -5.33 -19.88 -15.87
CA ALA A 389 -5.52 -21.07 -15.04
C ALA A 389 -6.25 -20.76 -13.71
N GLN A 390 -5.96 -19.62 -13.09
CA GLN A 390 -6.65 -19.18 -11.87
C GLN A 390 -8.14 -18.92 -12.11
N SER A 391 -8.50 -18.24 -13.19
CA SER A 391 -9.90 -17.96 -13.51
C SER A 391 -10.70 -19.25 -13.69
N PHE A 392 -10.12 -20.22 -14.40
CA PHE A 392 -10.74 -21.53 -14.61
C PHE A 392 -10.83 -22.33 -13.29
N LEU A 393 -9.73 -22.39 -12.52
CA LEU A 393 -9.70 -23.06 -11.21
C LEU A 393 -10.75 -22.49 -10.25
N ARG A 394 -10.87 -21.17 -10.18
CA ARG A 394 -11.87 -20.50 -9.33
C ARG A 394 -13.27 -20.97 -9.65
N LYS A 395 -13.64 -20.96 -10.95
CA LYS A 395 -14.97 -21.38 -11.39
C LYS A 395 -15.22 -22.85 -11.04
N MET A 396 -14.27 -23.74 -11.35
CA MET A 396 -14.42 -25.18 -11.08
C MET A 396 -14.57 -25.49 -9.58
N MET A 397 -13.82 -24.79 -8.72
CA MET A 397 -13.96 -24.91 -7.27
C MET A 397 -15.32 -24.40 -6.77
N GLN A 398 -15.84 -23.30 -7.32
CA GLN A 398 -17.17 -22.78 -6.95
C GLN A 398 -18.30 -23.72 -7.40
N ASP A 399 -18.15 -24.34 -8.57
CA ASP A 399 -19.12 -25.29 -9.15
C ASP A 399 -19.03 -26.71 -8.52
N GLY A 400 -18.02 -26.98 -7.69
CA GLY A 400 -17.77 -28.30 -7.10
C GLY A 400 -17.24 -29.33 -8.10
N ASN A 401 -16.71 -28.88 -9.25
CA ASN A 401 -16.13 -29.77 -10.26
C ASN A 401 -14.65 -30.05 -9.93
N THR A 402 -14.43 -30.98 -9.01
CA THR A 402 -13.10 -31.33 -8.51
C THR A 402 -12.20 -31.93 -9.58
N ALA A 403 -12.73 -32.64 -10.57
CA ALA A 403 -11.97 -33.25 -11.65
C ALA A 403 -11.32 -32.19 -12.58
N GLU A 404 -12.05 -31.15 -12.95
CA GLU A 404 -11.50 -30.05 -13.76
C GLU A 404 -10.64 -29.10 -12.92
N ALA A 405 -11.01 -28.86 -11.66
CA ALA A 405 -10.20 -28.10 -10.70
C ALA A 405 -8.80 -28.73 -10.53
N LYS A 406 -8.73 -30.08 -10.42
CA LYS A 406 -7.47 -30.83 -10.37
C LYS A 406 -6.57 -30.53 -11.59
N LYS A 407 -7.12 -30.54 -12.80
CA LYS A 407 -6.35 -30.25 -14.03
C LYS A 407 -5.76 -28.84 -14.01
N ALA A 408 -6.57 -27.85 -13.60
CA ALA A 408 -6.13 -26.46 -13.51
C ALA A 408 -5.04 -26.26 -12.44
N LEU A 409 -5.21 -26.84 -11.24
CA LEU A 409 -4.21 -26.78 -10.18
C LEU A 409 -2.92 -27.49 -10.59
N LYS A 410 -3.02 -28.68 -11.22
CA LYS A 410 -1.86 -29.40 -11.73
C LYS A 410 -1.04 -28.56 -12.72
N ALA A 411 -1.71 -27.82 -13.62
CA ALA A 411 -1.05 -26.90 -14.54
C ALA A 411 -0.35 -25.76 -13.82
N LEU A 412 -0.94 -25.24 -12.74
CA LEU A 412 -0.35 -24.13 -11.97
C LEU A 412 0.89 -24.52 -11.17
N ILE A 413 0.92 -25.73 -10.59
CA ILE A 413 1.99 -26.17 -9.70
C ILE A 413 2.94 -27.20 -10.35
N ALA A 414 2.87 -27.40 -11.67
CA ALA A 414 3.82 -28.21 -12.41
C ALA A 414 5.21 -27.59 -12.35
N ASP A 415 6.21 -28.41 -12.08
CA ASP A 415 7.63 -28.04 -12.04
C ASP A 415 7.96 -26.89 -11.05
N VAL A 416 7.61 -27.10 -9.77
CA VAL A 416 7.93 -26.16 -8.68
C VAL A 416 9.45 -25.98 -8.56
N PRO A 417 9.97 -24.77 -8.80
CA PRO A 417 11.41 -24.57 -8.94
C PRO A 417 12.17 -24.62 -7.61
N TYR A 418 13.40 -25.11 -7.66
CA TYR A 418 14.38 -25.08 -6.56
C TYR A 418 15.08 -23.71 -6.39
N SER A 419 14.74 -22.69 -7.18
CA SER A 419 15.54 -21.49 -7.38
C SER A 419 15.59 -20.52 -6.18
N ASN A 420 14.69 -20.61 -5.23
CA ASN A 420 14.72 -19.78 -4.03
C ASN A 420 15.48 -20.54 -2.92
N LYS A 421 16.63 -19.99 -2.47
CA LYS A 421 17.50 -20.61 -1.44
C LYS A 421 16.75 -21.00 -0.17
N LYS A 422 15.68 -20.30 0.16
CA LYS A 422 14.90 -20.54 1.36
C LYS A 422 13.79 -21.57 1.16
N MET A 423 13.13 -21.57 -0.01
CA MET A 423 12.24 -22.68 -0.39
C MET A 423 13.02 -24.00 -0.51
N ALA A 424 14.31 -23.94 -0.85
CA ALA A 424 15.17 -25.12 -0.89
C ALA A 424 15.44 -25.73 0.50
N SER A 425 15.32 -24.95 1.57
CA SER A 425 15.47 -25.45 2.95
C SER A 425 14.15 -25.95 3.58
N MET A 426 13.00 -25.68 2.95
CA MET A 426 11.70 -26.17 3.40
C MET A 426 11.52 -27.65 3.03
N ASP A 427 10.83 -28.38 3.88
CA ASP A 427 10.25 -29.68 3.53
C ASP A 427 9.35 -29.55 2.29
N MET A 428 9.35 -30.58 1.43
CA MET A 428 8.62 -30.55 0.16
C MET A 428 7.10 -30.43 0.37
N GLU A 429 6.55 -31.07 1.39
CA GLU A 429 5.13 -31.00 1.73
C GLU A 429 4.73 -29.59 2.19
N GLU A 430 5.55 -28.95 3.04
CA GLU A 430 5.37 -27.57 3.48
C GLU A 430 5.43 -26.59 2.29
N ARG A 431 6.34 -26.83 1.35
CA ARG A 431 6.46 -26.04 0.12
C ARG A 431 5.20 -26.11 -0.74
N TYR A 432 4.66 -27.31 -0.97
CA TYR A 432 3.40 -27.45 -1.73
C TYR A 432 2.22 -26.83 -0.99
N ARG A 433 2.15 -26.99 0.33
CA ARG A 433 1.12 -26.37 1.15
C ARG A 433 1.15 -24.84 1.03
N LEU A 434 2.34 -24.22 1.08
CA LEU A 434 2.53 -22.80 0.86
C LEU A 434 2.03 -22.36 -0.53
N ILE A 435 2.45 -23.05 -1.59
CA ILE A 435 2.07 -22.67 -2.96
C ILE A 435 0.57 -22.84 -3.19
N MET A 436 0.00 -23.96 -2.77
CA MET A 436 -1.43 -24.23 -2.94
C MET A 436 -2.29 -23.25 -2.13
N SER A 437 -1.95 -22.98 -0.86
CA SER A 437 -2.68 -22.02 -0.04
C SER A 437 -2.62 -20.61 -0.64
N THR A 438 -1.45 -20.22 -1.16
CA THR A 438 -1.27 -18.94 -1.85
C THR A 438 -2.14 -18.84 -3.10
N ILE A 439 -2.19 -19.90 -3.93
CA ILE A 439 -3.04 -19.94 -5.12
C ILE A 439 -4.52 -19.80 -4.73
N PHE A 440 -5.01 -20.57 -3.76
CA PHE A 440 -6.41 -20.49 -3.35
C PHE A 440 -6.78 -19.14 -2.72
N ARG A 441 -5.90 -18.53 -1.93
CA ARG A 441 -6.08 -17.14 -1.43
C ARG A 441 -6.11 -16.13 -2.57
N ALA A 442 -5.27 -16.31 -3.60
CA ALA A 442 -5.27 -15.46 -4.79
C ALA A 442 -6.60 -15.52 -5.57
N LEU A 443 -7.31 -16.64 -5.48
CA LEU A 443 -8.67 -16.80 -6.03
C LEU A 443 -9.74 -16.07 -5.21
N GLY A 444 -9.38 -15.52 -4.05
CA GLY A 444 -10.31 -14.86 -3.13
C GLY A 444 -11.04 -15.81 -2.19
N PHE A 445 -10.56 -17.03 -2.03
CA PHE A 445 -11.12 -18.00 -1.07
C PHE A 445 -10.52 -17.77 0.32
N ARG A 446 -11.31 -18.10 1.35
CA ARG A 446 -10.78 -18.22 2.71
C ARG A 446 -10.01 -19.53 2.80
N VAL A 447 -8.77 -19.47 3.26
CA VAL A 447 -7.90 -20.65 3.40
C VAL A 447 -7.31 -20.67 4.79
N GLU A 448 -7.55 -21.78 5.48
CA GLU A 448 -6.94 -22.09 6.77
C GLU A 448 -6.00 -23.28 6.56
N VAL A 449 -4.79 -23.22 7.12
CA VAL A 449 -3.80 -24.29 7.03
C VAL A 449 -3.44 -24.78 8.42
N GLU A 450 -3.06 -26.05 8.53
CA GLU A 450 -2.62 -26.69 9.77
C GLU A 450 -3.62 -26.53 10.94
N ARG A 451 -4.92 -26.59 10.66
CA ARG A 451 -5.94 -26.47 11.69
C ARG A 451 -5.88 -27.65 12.67
N MET A 452 -5.62 -27.32 13.92
CA MET A 452 -5.58 -28.33 15.00
C MET A 452 -6.99 -28.78 15.38
N LEU A 453 -7.19 -30.09 15.45
CA LEU A 453 -8.37 -30.73 16.01
C LEU A 453 -7.97 -31.60 17.19
N ALA A 454 -8.92 -32.02 18.00
CA ALA A 454 -8.67 -32.99 19.07
C ALA A 454 -8.17 -34.35 18.53
N THR A 455 -8.52 -34.70 17.29
CA THR A 455 -8.19 -35.97 16.63
C THR A 455 -6.96 -35.93 15.76
N GLY A 456 -6.45 -34.72 15.45
CA GLY A 456 -5.30 -34.52 14.56
C GLY A 456 -5.20 -33.11 14.02
N ARG A 457 -4.50 -32.94 12.90
CA ARG A 457 -4.29 -31.64 12.24
C ARG A 457 -4.69 -31.77 10.77
N ILE A 458 -5.58 -30.90 10.32
CA ILE A 458 -5.97 -30.80 8.90
C ILE A 458 -4.92 -29.95 8.18
N ASP A 459 -4.39 -30.42 7.06
CA ASP A 459 -3.37 -29.70 6.31
C ASP A 459 -3.89 -28.41 5.69
N MET A 460 -5.11 -28.45 5.10
CA MET A 460 -5.69 -27.26 4.47
C MET A 460 -7.21 -27.34 4.40
N ILE A 461 -7.86 -26.19 4.68
CA ILE A 461 -9.29 -25.98 4.49
C ILE A 461 -9.46 -24.83 3.51
N VAL A 462 -10.28 -25.01 2.47
CA VAL A 462 -10.60 -23.98 1.48
C VAL A 462 -12.11 -23.76 1.47
N GLU A 463 -12.52 -22.57 1.87
CA GLU A 463 -13.93 -22.19 1.91
C GLU A 463 -14.32 -21.36 0.68
N VAL A 464 -15.27 -21.87 -0.09
CA VAL A 464 -15.96 -21.13 -1.15
C VAL A 464 -17.41 -20.87 -0.73
N PRO A 465 -18.17 -20.00 -1.40
CA PRO A 465 -19.51 -19.60 -0.94
C PRO A 465 -20.47 -20.76 -0.65
N SER A 466 -20.41 -21.83 -1.43
CA SER A 466 -21.33 -22.98 -1.34
C SER A 466 -20.70 -24.29 -0.87
N ILE A 467 -19.36 -24.35 -0.77
CA ILE A 467 -18.62 -25.60 -0.49
C ILE A 467 -17.46 -25.33 0.47
N ILE A 468 -17.21 -26.27 1.35
CA ILE A 468 -15.99 -26.35 2.18
C ILE A 468 -15.17 -27.54 1.67
N TYR A 469 -13.94 -27.27 1.24
CA TYR A 469 -12.98 -28.31 0.89
C TYR A 469 -12.03 -28.57 2.06
N VAL A 470 -11.87 -29.84 2.43
CA VAL A 470 -10.93 -30.32 3.44
C VAL A 470 -9.87 -31.14 2.74
N LEU A 471 -8.62 -30.68 2.75
CA LEU A 471 -7.52 -31.30 2.02
C LEU A 471 -6.51 -31.91 3.00
N GLU A 472 -6.09 -33.12 2.71
CA GLU A 472 -4.95 -33.79 3.33
C GLU A 472 -3.89 -34.04 2.26
N LEU A 473 -2.66 -33.58 2.50
CA LEU A 473 -1.54 -33.62 1.57
C LEU A 473 -0.56 -34.71 1.94
N LYS A 474 -0.16 -35.53 0.98
CA LYS A 474 0.90 -36.54 1.19
C LYS A 474 1.84 -36.59 -0.02
N LEU A 475 3.12 -36.74 0.25
CA LEU A 475 4.10 -36.99 -0.78
C LEU A 475 3.99 -38.45 -1.27
N SER A 476 4.33 -38.68 -2.55
CA SER A 476 4.31 -40.02 -3.15
C SER A 476 5.17 -41.04 -2.40
N ASN A 477 6.31 -40.60 -1.84
CA ASN A 477 7.18 -41.45 -1.02
C ASN A 477 6.68 -41.62 0.44
N ASN A 478 5.63 -40.90 0.85
CA ASN A 478 5.03 -40.99 2.20
C ASN A 478 3.60 -41.56 2.14
N GLY A 479 3.41 -42.57 1.33
CA GLY A 479 2.15 -43.33 1.20
C GLY A 479 1.11 -42.70 0.27
N GLY A 480 1.36 -41.49 -0.29
CA GLY A 480 0.56 -40.86 -1.33
C GLY A 480 -0.94 -40.78 -1.01
N ILE A 481 -1.77 -40.97 -2.07
CA ILE A 481 -3.22 -40.84 -1.97
C ILE A 481 -3.87 -41.76 -0.93
N SER A 482 -3.35 -42.99 -0.81
CA SER A 482 -3.90 -44.00 0.14
C SER A 482 -3.68 -43.59 1.59
N ALA A 483 -2.51 -43.04 1.93
CA ALA A 483 -2.24 -42.53 3.27
C ALA A 483 -3.10 -41.32 3.61
N ALA A 484 -3.29 -40.41 2.64
CA ALA A 484 -4.17 -39.26 2.81
C ALA A 484 -5.65 -39.68 3.00
N GLU A 485 -6.16 -40.61 2.21
CA GLU A 485 -7.52 -41.16 2.38
C GLU A 485 -7.71 -41.78 3.77
N SER A 486 -6.76 -42.62 4.20
CA SER A 486 -6.81 -43.30 5.51
C SER A 486 -6.84 -42.25 6.63
N GLN A 487 -5.99 -41.24 6.57
CA GLN A 487 -5.91 -40.22 7.60
C GLN A 487 -7.20 -39.38 7.69
N ILE A 488 -7.81 -39.00 6.57
CA ILE A 488 -9.09 -38.27 6.53
C ILE A 488 -10.17 -39.12 7.26
N LYS A 489 -10.30 -40.40 6.92
CA LYS A 489 -11.30 -41.29 7.50
C LYS A 489 -11.05 -41.56 9.00
N GLU A 490 -9.83 -41.96 9.37
CA GLU A 490 -9.47 -42.25 10.75
C GLU A 490 -9.63 -41.07 11.71
N LYS A 491 -9.39 -39.84 11.21
CA LYS A 491 -9.44 -38.61 12.01
C LYS A 491 -10.78 -37.88 11.89
N SER A 492 -11.68 -38.32 11.00
CA SER A 492 -12.99 -37.73 10.76
C SER A 492 -12.92 -36.22 10.52
N TYR A 493 -12.09 -35.79 9.55
CA TYR A 493 -11.76 -34.41 9.32
C TYR A 493 -12.93 -33.52 8.84
N THR A 494 -14.02 -34.11 8.33
CA THR A 494 -15.24 -33.38 7.97
C THR A 494 -16.20 -33.16 9.13
N GLU A 495 -16.04 -33.88 10.27
CA GLU A 495 -16.93 -33.82 11.42
C GLU A 495 -17.19 -32.37 11.94
N PRO A 496 -16.16 -31.48 12.05
CA PRO A 496 -16.36 -30.11 12.52
C PRO A 496 -17.26 -29.28 11.64
N PHE A 497 -17.49 -29.69 10.40
CA PHE A 497 -18.28 -28.94 9.41
C PHE A 497 -19.68 -29.51 9.19
N LYS A 498 -20.09 -30.58 9.87
CA LYS A 498 -21.42 -31.19 9.71
C LYS A 498 -22.59 -30.25 10.04
N ALA A 499 -22.37 -29.26 10.90
CA ALA A 499 -23.36 -28.25 11.24
C ALA A 499 -23.44 -27.09 10.21
N ASP A 500 -22.48 -26.99 9.29
CA ASP A 500 -22.49 -25.98 8.23
C ASP A 500 -23.51 -26.36 7.15
N LYS A 501 -24.19 -25.36 6.60
CA LYS A 501 -25.16 -25.56 5.52
C LYS A 501 -24.54 -25.83 4.14
N ARG A 502 -23.26 -25.55 4.00
CA ARG A 502 -22.51 -25.75 2.77
C ARG A 502 -22.17 -27.23 2.57
N LYS A 503 -21.99 -27.62 1.31
CA LYS A 503 -21.49 -28.95 0.99
C LYS A 503 -20.04 -29.09 1.50
N VAL A 504 -19.69 -30.19 2.13
CA VAL A 504 -18.31 -30.49 2.54
C VAL A 504 -17.75 -31.55 1.60
N ILE A 505 -16.56 -31.31 1.06
CA ILE A 505 -15.84 -32.24 0.17
C ILE A 505 -14.45 -32.47 0.76
N ALA A 506 -14.16 -33.72 1.14
CA ALA A 506 -12.83 -34.11 1.56
C ALA A 506 -11.99 -34.57 0.34
N LEU A 507 -10.75 -34.08 0.26
CA LEU A 507 -9.82 -34.37 -0.84
C LEU A 507 -8.51 -34.95 -0.30
N ALA A 508 -8.22 -36.21 -0.65
CA ALA A 508 -6.90 -36.81 -0.50
C ALA A 508 -6.01 -36.34 -1.67
N VAL A 509 -4.86 -35.77 -1.38
CA VAL A 509 -3.99 -35.12 -2.38
C VAL A 509 -2.61 -35.78 -2.36
N GLU A 510 -2.15 -36.23 -3.52
CA GLU A 510 -0.81 -36.80 -3.71
C GLU A 510 0.09 -35.85 -4.49
N LEU A 511 1.26 -35.59 -3.96
CA LEU A 511 2.25 -34.66 -4.46
C LEU A 511 3.58 -35.37 -4.76
N ASP A 512 4.27 -34.91 -5.80
CA ASP A 512 5.56 -35.50 -6.22
C ASP A 512 6.70 -35.09 -5.26
N GLU A 513 7.42 -36.07 -4.72
CA GLU A 513 8.53 -35.83 -3.79
C GLU A 513 9.74 -35.11 -4.42
N LYS A 514 9.83 -35.07 -5.75
CA LYS A 514 10.91 -34.41 -6.51
C LYS A 514 10.51 -33.02 -7.04
N GLY A 515 9.34 -32.51 -6.64
CA GLY A 515 8.92 -31.17 -7.02
C GLY A 515 8.21 -31.07 -8.36
N LYS A 516 7.80 -32.18 -8.99
CA LYS A 516 7.12 -32.16 -10.29
C LYS A 516 5.64 -31.74 -10.24
N GLY A 517 5.12 -31.45 -9.04
CA GLY A 517 3.77 -30.94 -8.85
C GLY A 517 2.76 -31.93 -8.31
N LEU A 518 1.48 -31.69 -8.62
CA LEU A 518 0.36 -32.55 -8.23
C LEU A 518 0.34 -33.83 -9.07
N ILE A 519 0.43 -34.98 -8.42
CA ILE A 519 0.27 -36.27 -9.07
C ILE A 519 -1.21 -36.56 -9.28
N ASP A 520 -1.96 -36.61 -8.18
CA ASP A 520 -3.40 -36.87 -8.19
C ASP A 520 -4.11 -36.25 -6.97
N TRP A 521 -5.44 -36.13 -7.04
CA TRP A 521 -6.30 -35.96 -5.88
C TRP A 521 -7.60 -36.74 -6.08
N LYS A 522 -8.22 -37.14 -4.96
CA LYS A 522 -9.42 -37.94 -4.94
C LYS A 522 -10.39 -37.45 -3.88
N GLU A 523 -11.67 -37.38 -4.22
CA GLU A 523 -12.72 -37.19 -3.22
C GLU A 523 -12.80 -38.42 -2.29
N VAL A 524 -12.90 -38.14 -1.00
CA VAL A 524 -13.01 -39.17 0.04
C VAL A 524 -14.41 -39.18 0.60
N ASP A 525 -15.08 -40.29 0.51
CA ASP A 525 -16.37 -40.52 1.14
C ASP A 525 -16.12 -41.04 2.58
N GLU A 526 -16.52 -40.24 3.58
CA GLU A 526 -16.44 -40.62 5.00
C GLU A 526 -17.69 -41.39 5.48
N SER A 527 -18.67 -41.61 4.60
CA SER A 527 -19.93 -42.33 4.95
C SER A 527 -19.81 -43.85 4.94
N LEU A 528 -18.60 -44.37 4.80
CA LEU A 528 -18.32 -45.84 4.84
C LEU A 528 -17.54 -46.24 6.08
#